data_c42cd46e0e2a671ae59ab977431fbf2e
#
_entry.id   c42cd46e0e2a671ae59ab977431fbf2e
#
_cell.length_a   1.000
_cell.length_b   1.000
_cell.length_c   1.000
_cell.angle_alpha   90.00
_cell.angle_beta   90.00
_cell.angle_gamma   90.00
#
_symmetry.space_group_name_H-M   'P 1'
#
loop_
_entity.id
_entity.type
_entity.pdbx_description
1 polymer ?
#
loop_
_entity_poly.entity_id
_entity_poly.type
_entity_poly.pdbx_seq_one_letter_code
_entity_poly.pdbx_strand_id
1 'polypeptide(L)'
;MGQKRSAFPGREDPVLTVMCQARTPQRFLELARAAADRGGGAVGLQLDQLEREYRTPANYETMLRATRGLPVYATNYRHSRSEGLSDEALAEQLLALAERGAALCDIMGDYYDPTPGELTRSAAAADRQRSLIGRVHDCGAGVLMSSHVLRFLPTEQVLEIAKTHEARGADVSKIVTAADTEEELMENLETVQALRRELKIPFLFLAGGSRCRLQRMIGPMLGCCMWLCVTEYDELATKTQPLLGDILEMRRRIGGPCGGDPA
;
A
#
# COMPACT_ATOMS: atom_id res chain seq x y z
N MET A 1 21.64 4.96 -19.24
CA MET A 1 21.53 5.65 -17.94
C MET A 1 20.35 5.04 -17.25
N GLY A 2 20.54 4.26 -16.16
CA GLY A 2 19.43 3.65 -15.44
C GLY A 2 18.55 4.75 -14.82
N GLN A 3 17.26 4.66 -15.04
CA GLN A 3 16.29 5.56 -14.44
C GLN A 3 16.39 5.39 -12.92
N LYS A 4 16.52 6.50 -12.18
CA LYS A 4 16.64 6.48 -10.74
C LYS A 4 15.29 6.02 -10.17
N ARG A 5 15.26 4.91 -9.40
CA ARG A 5 14.04 4.42 -8.75
C ARG A 5 13.39 5.51 -7.90
N SER A 6 12.07 5.52 -7.88
CA SER A 6 11.31 6.37 -6.96
C SER A 6 11.64 6.00 -5.52
N ALA A 7 11.97 6.98 -4.69
CA ALA A 7 12.15 6.80 -3.24
C ALA A 7 10.83 6.83 -2.46
N PHE A 8 9.72 6.69 -3.13
CA PHE A 8 8.37 6.73 -2.56
C PHE A 8 7.90 5.32 -2.12
N PRO A 9 7.32 5.19 -0.89
CA PRO A 9 7.40 6.16 0.20
C PRO A 9 8.77 6.11 0.92
N GLY A 10 9.19 7.26 1.46
CA GLY A 10 10.38 7.32 2.32
C GLY A 10 10.10 6.84 3.76
N ARG A 11 11.15 6.83 4.61
CA ARG A 11 11.03 6.40 6.03
C ARG A 11 10.62 7.52 6.99
N GLU A 12 10.92 8.77 6.65
CA GLU A 12 10.85 9.88 7.61
C GLU A 12 9.47 10.53 7.67
N ASP A 13 8.84 10.73 6.51
CA ASP A 13 7.53 11.39 6.44
C ASP A 13 6.46 10.44 5.90
N PRO A 14 5.46 10.05 6.69
CA PRO A 14 4.38 9.21 6.22
C PRO A 14 3.51 9.94 5.19
N VAL A 15 3.28 9.28 4.06
CA VAL A 15 2.59 9.86 2.92
C VAL A 15 1.07 9.63 3.02
N LEU A 16 0.29 10.69 2.75
CA LEU A 16 -1.17 10.61 2.60
C LEU A 16 -1.51 9.98 1.25
N THR A 17 -1.65 8.64 1.22
CA THR A 17 -1.95 7.87 0.00
C THR A 17 -3.44 7.65 -0.12
N VAL A 18 -4.07 8.37 -1.04
CA VAL A 18 -5.52 8.31 -1.26
C VAL A 18 -5.86 7.16 -2.19
N MET A 19 -6.53 6.13 -1.68
CA MET A 19 -6.94 4.96 -2.44
C MET A 19 -8.13 5.31 -3.35
N CYS A 20 -7.92 5.24 -4.67
CA CYS A 20 -8.92 5.51 -5.70
C CYS A 20 -9.47 4.17 -6.22
N GLN A 21 -10.48 3.65 -5.54
CA GLN A 21 -11.16 2.41 -5.88
C GLN A 21 -12.25 2.72 -6.90
N ALA A 22 -12.09 2.27 -8.15
CA ALA A 22 -12.97 2.64 -9.25
C ALA A 22 -13.19 1.47 -10.21
N ARG A 23 -14.43 1.32 -10.73
CA ARG A 23 -14.74 0.34 -11.78
C ARG A 23 -14.38 0.82 -13.18
N THR A 24 -14.29 2.15 -13.37
CA THR A 24 -14.01 2.77 -14.67
C THR A 24 -12.87 3.80 -14.57
N PRO A 25 -12.14 4.05 -15.67
CA PRO A 25 -11.15 5.13 -15.71
C PRO A 25 -11.73 6.48 -15.35
N GLN A 26 -12.95 6.80 -15.82
CA GLN A 26 -13.59 8.09 -15.54
C GLN A 26 -13.74 8.31 -14.01
N ARG A 27 -14.24 7.30 -13.28
CA ARG A 27 -14.37 7.41 -11.82
C ARG A 27 -13.02 7.53 -11.13
N PHE A 28 -11.99 6.81 -11.61
CA PHE A 28 -10.63 6.97 -11.11
C PHE A 28 -10.11 8.41 -11.28
N LEU A 29 -10.35 9.02 -12.45
CA LEU A 29 -9.93 10.40 -12.73
C LEU A 29 -10.57 11.41 -11.74
N GLU A 30 -11.84 11.22 -11.41
CA GLU A 30 -12.56 12.06 -10.44
C GLU A 30 -11.93 11.95 -9.06
N LEU A 31 -11.71 10.71 -8.58
CA LEU A 31 -11.11 10.44 -7.27
C LEU A 31 -9.67 10.94 -7.18
N ALA A 32 -8.86 10.73 -8.22
CA ALA A 32 -7.47 11.19 -8.27
C ALA A 32 -7.35 12.72 -8.26
N ARG A 33 -8.26 13.42 -8.97
CA ARG A 33 -8.36 14.89 -8.91
C ARG A 33 -8.75 15.36 -7.53
N ALA A 34 -9.79 14.76 -6.94
CA ALA A 34 -10.23 15.08 -5.59
C ALA A 34 -9.11 14.84 -4.55
N ALA A 35 -8.31 13.78 -4.71
CA ALA A 35 -7.14 13.52 -3.87
C ALA A 35 -6.12 14.66 -3.95
N ALA A 36 -5.75 15.08 -5.17
CA ALA A 36 -4.80 16.18 -5.38
C ALA A 36 -5.33 17.52 -4.84
N ASP A 37 -6.59 17.85 -5.13
CA ASP A 37 -7.21 19.11 -4.72
C ASP A 37 -7.39 19.22 -3.20
N ARG A 38 -7.50 18.10 -2.49
CA ARG A 38 -7.67 18.04 -1.02
C ARG A 38 -6.38 17.79 -0.24
N GLY A 39 -5.22 17.83 -0.89
CA GLY A 39 -3.91 17.71 -0.22
C GLY A 39 -3.42 16.28 0.00
N GLY A 40 -3.87 15.33 -0.79
CA GLY A 40 -3.26 14.00 -0.86
C GLY A 40 -1.79 14.09 -1.32
N GLY A 41 -0.94 13.24 -0.77
CA GLY A 41 0.49 13.15 -1.11
C GLY A 41 0.80 12.09 -2.16
N ALA A 42 -0.10 11.15 -2.36
CA ALA A 42 -0.02 10.09 -3.36
C ALA A 42 -1.41 9.54 -3.71
N VAL A 43 -1.50 8.82 -4.83
CA VAL A 43 -2.72 8.15 -5.29
C VAL A 43 -2.51 6.65 -5.29
N GLY A 44 -3.45 5.90 -4.69
CA GLY A 44 -3.52 4.45 -4.78
C GLY A 44 -4.44 4.02 -5.92
N LEU A 45 -3.90 3.35 -6.93
CA LEU A 45 -4.66 2.72 -8.00
C LEU A 45 -4.91 1.26 -7.65
N GLN A 46 -6.13 0.90 -7.31
CA GLN A 46 -6.52 -0.47 -7.03
C GLN A 46 -7.06 -1.13 -8.29
N LEU A 47 -6.15 -1.79 -9.05
CA LEU A 47 -6.46 -2.31 -10.37
C LEU A 47 -7.47 -3.47 -10.34
N ASP A 48 -7.48 -4.26 -9.27
CA ASP A 48 -8.46 -5.33 -9.09
C ASP A 48 -9.91 -4.86 -8.94
N GLN A 49 -10.15 -3.55 -8.73
CA GLN A 49 -11.49 -2.97 -8.76
C GLN A 49 -11.91 -2.49 -10.16
N LEU A 50 -10.95 -2.20 -11.04
CA LEU A 50 -11.22 -1.73 -12.41
C LEU A 50 -11.79 -2.87 -13.25
N GLU A 51 -12.83 -2.62 -14.04
CA GLU A 51 -13.36 -3.60 -14.97
C GLU A 51 -12.30 -4.02 -16.00
N ARG A 52 -12.27 -5.30 -16.36
CA ARG A 52 -11.20 -5.91 -17.18
C ARG A 52 -11.05 -5.26 -18.56
N GLU A 53 -12.16 -4.85 -19.15
CA GLU A 53 -12.19 -4.18 -20.46
C GLU A 53 -11.43 -2.85 -20.48
N TYR A 54 -11.29 -2.21 -19.32
CA TYR A 54 -10.56 -0.94 -19.19
C TYR A 54 -9.08 -1.12 -18.84
N ARG A 55 -8.60 -2.34 -18.59
CA ARG A 55 -7.19 -2.61 -18.24
C ARG A 55 -6.31 -2.63 -19.47
N THR A 56 -6.21 -1.50 -20.15
CA THR A 56 -5.45 -1.30 -21.37
C THR A 56 -4.31 -0.32 -21.19
N PRO A 57 -3.21 -0.43 -21.95
CA PRO A 57 -2.11 0.53 -21.91
C PRO A 57 -2.54 1.99 -22.04
N ALA A 58 -3.48 2.30 -22.91
CA ALA A 58 -3.99 3.65 -23.13
C ALA A 58 -4.73 4.20 -21.92
N ASN A 59 -5.57 3.38 -21.27
CA ASN A 59 -6.25 3.76 -20.04
C ASN A 59 -5.27 3.93 -18.87
N TYR A 60 -4.25 3.07 -18.74
CA TYR A 60 -3.21 3.22 -17.72
C TYR A 60 -2.49 4.56 -17.86
N GLU A 61 -2.07 4.92 -19.08
CA GLU A 61 -1.43 6.21 -19.36
C GLU A 61 -2.34 7.39 -19.01
N THR A 62 -3.61 7.32 -19.38
CA THR A 62 -4.61 8.36 -19.06
C THR A 62 -4.80 8.51 -17.55
N MET A 63 -4.93 7.41 -16.82
CA MET A 63 -5.11 7.42 -15.37
C MET A 63 -3.87 7.95 -14.65
N LEU A 64 -2.66 7.53 -15.04
CA LEU A 64 -1.42 8.00 -14.43
C LEU A 64 -1.19 9.50 -14.66
N ARG A 65 -1.50 10.02 -15.86
CA ARG A 65 -1.43 11.46 -16.13
C ARG A 65 -2.42 12.29 -15.30
N ALA A 66 -3.56 11.72 -14.94
CA ALA A 66 -4.60 12.44 -14.18
C ALA A 66 -4.21 12.73 -12.72
N THR A 67 -3.18 12.08 -12.19
CA THR A 67 -2.73 12.26 -10.80
C THR A 67 -2.01 13.59 -10.55
N ARG A 68 -1.83 14.41 -11.59
CA ARG A 68 -1.18 15.74 -11.50
C ARG A 68 0.23 15.70 -10.91
N GLY A 69 0.97 14.62 -11.18
CA GLY A 69 2.34 14.44 -10.69
C GLY A 69 2.44 13.81 -9.31
N LEU A 70 1.33 13.48 -8.64
CA LEU A 70 1.38 12.68 -7.44
C LEU A 70 1.87 11.27 -7.78
N PRO A 71 2.76 10.68 -6.97
CA PRO A 71 3.21 9.32 -7.17
C PRO A 71 2.05 8.33 -7.05
N VAL A 72 2.09 7.25 -7.84
CA VAL A 72 1.04 6.23 -7.87
C VAL A 72 1.53 4.96 -7.22
N TYR A 73 0.80 4.50 -6.21
CA TYR A 73 0.86 3.17 -5.61
C TYR A 73 -0.17 2.27 -6.30
N ALA A 74 0.27 1.24 -7.00
CA ALA A 74 -0.58 0.33 -7.76
C ALA A 74 -0.73 -1.02 -7.06
N THR A 75 -1.96 -1.52 -6.91
CA THR A 75 -2.29 -2.84 -6.38
C THR A 75 -3.07 -3.66 -7.40
N ASN A 76 -2.92 -4.99 -7.36
CA ASN A 76 -3.71 -5.91 -8.19
C ASN A 76 -3.80 -7.28 -7.49
N TYR A 77 -4.83 -7.44 -6.66
CA TYR A 77 -5.02 -8.65 -5.85
C TYR A 77 -5.86 -9.72 -6.56
N ARG A 78 -5.87 -10.97 -6.03
CA ARG A 78 -6.59 -12.13 -6.60
C ARG A 78 -8.10 -12.10 -6.40
N HIS A 79 -8.69 -10.98 -6.02
CA HIS A 79 -10.12 -10.85 -5.74
C HIS A 79 -10.80 -9.82 -6.65
N SER A 80 -12.10 -9.58 -6.43
CA SER A 80 -12.91 -8.60 -7.18
C SER A 80 -12.89 -8.88 -8.69
N ARG A 81 -12.52 -7.89 -9.51
CA ARG A 81 -12.45 -8.04 -10.98
C ARG A 81 -11.20 -8.81 -11.45
N SER A 82 -10.29 -9.14 -10.56
CA SER A 82 -9.12 -9.99 -10.83
C SER A 82 -9.34 -11.46 -10.47
N GLU A 83 -10.48 -11.82 -9.90
CA GLU A 83 -10.78 -13.21 -9.56
C GLU A 83 -10.61 -14.15 -10.76
N GLY A 84 -9.90 -15.26 -10.55
CA GLY A 84 -9.62 -16.24 -11.63
C GLY A 84 -8.48 -15.87 -12.59
N LEU A 85 -7.84 -14.72 -12.45
CA LEU A 85 -6.59 -14.43 -13.16
C LEU A 85 -5.41 -15.15 -12.49
N SER A 86 -4.45 -15.61 -13.30
CA SER A 86 -3.21 -16.18 -12.78
C SER A 86 -2.28 -15.10 -12.22
N ASP A 87 -1.35 -15.47 -11.35
CA ASP A 87 -0.35 -14.56 -10.79
C ASP A 87 0.53 -13.92 -11.86
N GLU A 88 0.80 -14.65 -12.95
CA GLU A 88 1.50 -14.12 -14.12
C GLU A 88 0.71 -12.96 -14.76
N ALA A 89 -0.59 -13.14 -14.94
CA ALA A 89 -1.44 -12.10 -15.52
C ALA A 89 -1.54 -10.86 -14.60
N LEU A 90 -1.63 -11.07 -13.28
CA LEU A 90 -1.62 -9.98 -12.30
C LEU A 90 -0.29 -9.23 -12.31
N ALA A 91 0.83 -9.95 -12.36
CA ALA A 91 2.18 -9.40 -12.40
C ALA A 91 2.44 -8.58 -13.68
N GLU A 92 2.04 -9.09 -14.85
CA GLU A 92 2.20 -8.37 -16.12
C GLU A 92 1.38 -7.09 -16.16
N GLN A 93 0.19 -7.05 -15.56
CA GLN A 93 -0.60 -5.83 -15.42
C GLN A 93 0.07 -4.79 -14.51
N LEU A 94 0.70 -5.21 -13.40
CA LEU A 94 1.49 -4.31 -12.54
C LEU A 94 2.74 -3.78 -13.27
N LEU A 95 3.44 -4.63 -14.01
CA LEU A 95 4.57 -4.22 -14.83
C LEU A 95 4.16 -3.19 -15.89
N ALA A 96 3.03 -3.41 -16.56
CA ALA A 96 2.50 -2.45 -17.53
C ALA A 96 2.20 -1.08 -16.91
N LEU A 97 1.84 -1.01 -15.63
CA LEU A 97 1.70 0.24 -14.87
C LEU A 97 3.07 0.83 -14.50
N ALA A 98 4.03 0.01 -14.06
CA ALA A 98 5.40 0.44 -13.74
C ALA A 98 6.10 1.07 -14.95
N GLU A 99 6.02 0.44 -16.13
CA GLU A 99 6.53 0.94 -17.41
C GLU A 99 5.98 2.32 -17.78
N ARG A 100 4.80 2.66 -17.29
CA ARG A 100 4.11 3.94 -17.54
C ARG A 100 4.24 4.94 -16.42
N GLY A 101 5.07 4.62 -15.40
CA GLY A 101 5.43 5.56 -14.36
C GLY A 101 4.67 5.40 -13.04
N ALA A 102 4.02 4.27 -12.78
CA ALA A 102 3.63 3.93 -11.41
C ALA A 102 4.88 3.91 -10.50
N ALA A 103 4.81 4.56 -9.35
CA ALA A 103 5.97 4.76 -8.49
C ALA A 103 6.23 3.56 -7.56
N LEU A 104 5.18 2.81 -7.21
CA LEU A 104 5.23 1.68 -6.28
C LEU A 104 4.23 0.61 -6.72
N CYS A 105 4.67 -0.64 -6.86
CA CYS A 105 3.83 -1.78 -7.22
C CYS A 105 3.72 -2.76 -6.04
N ASP A 106 2.49 -3.19 -5.73
CA ASP A 106 2.21 -4.15 -4.66
C ASP A 106 2.30 -5.58 -5.19
N ILE A 107 3.27 -6.33 -4.71
CA ILE A 107 3.47 -7.76 -5.02
C ILE A 107 3.09 -8.58 -3.80
N MET A 108 2.06 -9.45 -3.92
CA MET A 108 1.67 -10.35 -2.83
C MET A 108 2.82 -11.29 -2.48
N GLY A 109 3.10 -11.49 -1.19
CA GLY A 109 4.21 -12.30 -0.68
C GLY A 109 4.11 -13.79 -1.01
N ASP A 110 3.00 -14.23 -1.56
CA ASP A 110 2.74 -15.59 -2.02
C ASP A 110 2.46 -15.70 -3.53
N TYR A 111 2.83 -14.70 -4.33
CA TYR A 111 2.77 -14.84 -5.78
C TYR A 111 3.47 -16.13 -6.21
N TYR A 112 2.83 -16.86 -7.10
CA TYR A 112 3.27 -18.16 -7.70
C TYR A 112 3.16 -19.37 -6.79
N ASP A 113 2.68 -19.21 -5.54
CA ASP A 113 2.40 -20.28 -4.59
C ASP A 113 1.45 -19.77 -3.50
N PRO A 114 0.13 -19.64 -3.80
CA PRO A 114 -0.86 -19.06 -2.89
C PRO A 114 -0.95 -19.78 -1.55
N THR A 115 -0.92 -19.00 -0.45
CA THR A 115 -0.96 -19.50 0.92
C THR A 115 -1.97 -18.73 1.77
N PRO A 116 -2.51 -19.30 2.86
CA PRO A 116 -3.50 -18.63 3.71
C PRO A 116 -3.03 -17.36 4.41
N GLY A 117 -1.74 -17.10 4.45
CA GLY A 117 -1.15 -15.88 5.07
C GLY A 117 -0.47 -14.97 4.07
N GLU A 118 -0.67 -15.22 2.77
CA GLU A 118 -0.02 -14.50 1.67
C GLU A 118 1.51 -14.39 1.85
N LEU A 119 2.16 -15.49 2.29
CA LEU A 119 3.61 -15.60 2.35
C LEU A 119 4.04 -17.01 1.99
N THR A 120 4.51 -17.24 0.77
CA THR A 120 5.04 -18.54 0.36
C THR A 120 6.35 -18.90 1.07
N ARG A 121 6.55 -20.19 1.32
CA ARG A 121 7.84 -20.78 1.75
C ARG A 121 8.54 -21.53 0.61
N SER A 122 7.95 -21.59 -0.57
CA SER A 122 8.53 -22.21 -1.76
C SER A 122 9.72 -21.41 -2.25
N ALA A 123 10.91 -22.03 -2.30
CA ALA A 123 12.12 -21.39 -2.84
C ALA A 123 11.94 -21.00 -4.31
N ALA A 124 11.30 -21.88 -5.11
CA ALA A 124 11.04 -21.61 -6.53
C ALA A 124 10.10 -20.39 -6.73
N ALA A 125 9.03 -20.28 -5.93
CA ALA A 125 8.16 -19.12 -5.98
C ALA A 125 8.88 -17.84 -5.52
N ALA A 126 9.70 -17.91 -4.46
CA ALA A 126 10.50 -16.79 -3.99
C ALA A 126 11.53 -16.31 -5.04
N ASP A 127 12.13 -17.23 -5.82
CA ASP A 127 13.05 -16.87 -6.91
C ASP A 127 12.31 -16.15 -8.05
N ARG A 128 11.10 -16.60 -8.38
CA ARG A 128 10.24 -15.93 -9.36
C ARG A 128 9.81 -14.53 -8.88
N GLN A 129 9.50 -14.38 -7.59
CA GLN A 129 9.21 -13.07 -6.99
C GLN A 129 10.42 -12.15 -7.08
N ARG A 130 11.64 -12.60 -6.76
CA ARG A 130 12.88 -11.80 -6.93
C ARG A 130 13.09 -11.36 -8.37
N SER A 131 12.82 -12.22 -9.34
CA SER A 131 12.87 -11.87 -10.76
C SER A 131 11.84 -10.79 -11.11
N LEU A 132 10.60 -10.90 -10.62
CA LEU A 132 9.56 -9.90 -10.83
C LEU A 132 9.94 -8.55 -10.19
N ILE A 133 10.46 -8.57 -8.96
CA ILE A 133 10.97 -7.38 -8.27
C ILE A 133 12.03 -6.68 -9.13
N GLY A 134 13.00 -7.43 -9.67
CA GLY A 134 14.02 -6.90 -10.58
C GLY A 134 13.41 -6.21 -11.80
N ARG A 135 12.42 -6.82 -12.46
CA ARG A 135 11.71 -6.24 -13.62
C ARG A 135 11.00 -4.93 -13.25
N VAL A 136 10.33 -4.86 -12.09
CA VAL A 136 9.68 -3.63 -11.62
C VAL A 136 10.72 -2.55 -11.33
N HIS A 137 11.85 -2.92 -10.73
CA HIS A 137 12.97 -2.00 -10.49
C HIS A 137 13.58 -1.45 -11.78
N ASP A 138 13.69 -2.28 -12.82
CA ASP A 138 14.20 -1.86 -14.14
C ASP A 138 13.27 -0.83 -14.81
N CYS A 139 11.98 -0.83 -14.49
CA CYS A 139 11.03 0.22 -14.90
C CYS A 139 11.19 1.53 -14.09
N GLY A 140 12.01 1.56 -13.04
CA GLY A 140 12.18 2.71 -12.17
C GLY A 140 11.17 2.81 -11.03
N ALA A 141 10.28 1.83 -10.87
CA ALA A 141 9.32 1.73 -9.77
C ALA A 141 9.91 1.00 -8.55
N GLY A 142 9.37 1.30 -7.37
CA GLY A 142 9.62 0.51 -6.16
C GLY A 142 8.66 -0.66 -6.04
N VAL A 143 8.99 -1.60 -5.14
CA VAL A 143 8.15 -2.75 -4.79
C VAL A 143 7.73 -2.68 -3.34
N LEU A 144 6.43 -2.70 -3.11
CA LEU A 144 5.84 -3.02 -1.82
C LEU A 144 5.44 -4.50 -1.85
N MET A 145 5.96 -5.30 -0.90
CA MET A 145 5.50 -6.69 -0.76
C MET A 145 4.45 -6.77 0.33
N SER A 146 3.31 -7.41 0.05
CA SER A 146 2.19 -7.48 0.98
C SER A 146 1.83 -8.89 1.42
N SER A 147 1.34 -9.00 2.67
CA SER A 147 0.69 -10.18 3.25
C SER A 147 -0.58 -9.77 3.99
N HIS A 148 -1.73 -10.32 3.59
CA HIS A 148 -3.03 -10.08 4.22
C HIS A 148 -3.42 -11.33 5.02
N VAL A 149 -3.06 -11.34 6.30
CA VAL A 149 -3.32 -12.49 7.19
C VAL A 149 -4.76 -12.48 7.71
N LEU A 150 -5.34 -11.30 7.86
CA LEU A 150 -6.75 -11.03 8.25
C LEU A 150 -7.18 -11.65 9.60
N ARG A 151 -6.22 -12.01 10.43
CA ARG A 151 -6.38 -12.40 11.84
C ARG A 151 -5.30 -11.73 12.68
N PHE A 152 -5.47 -11.68 13.98
CA PHE A 152 -4.41 -11.22 14.88
C PHE A 152 -3.16 -12.10 14.74
N LEU A 153 -1.99 -11.47 14.81
CA LEU A 153 -0.68 -12.11 14.91
C LEU A 153 0.15 -11.48 16.02
N PRO A 154 0.83 -12.29 16.86
CA PRO A 154 1.86 -11.79 17.77
C PRO A 154 3.00 -11.09 17.06
N THR A 155 3.64 -10.15 17.75
CA THR A 155 4.73 -9.31 17.24
C THR A 155 5.84 -10.10 16.52
N GLU A 156 6.26 -11.24 17.08
CA GLU A 156 7.34 -12.05 16.49
C GLU A 156 6.96 -12.60 15.12
N GLN A 157 5.70 -12.99 14.91
CA GLN A 157 5.22 -13.50 13.64
C GLN A 157 5.12 -12.37 12.60
N VAL A 158 4.70 -11.18 13.00
CA VAL A 158 4.69 -10.00 12.11
C VAL A 158 6.11 -9.63 11.71
N LEU A 159 7.07 -9.64 12.62
CA LEU A 159 8.48 -9.40 12.34
C LEU A 159 9.08 -10.46 11.38
N GLU A 160 8.74 -11.74 11.54
CA GLU A 160 9.18 -12.81 10.61
C GLU A 160 8.71 -12.53 9.18
N ILE A 161 7.43 -12.17 9.01
CA ILE A 161 6.87 -11.80 7.71
C ILE A 161 7.60 -10.59 7.13
N ALA A 162 7.74 -9.53 7.91
CA ALA A 162 8.38 -8.30 7.47
C ALA A 162 9.84 -8.48 7.03
N LYS A 163 10.62 -9.24 7.82
CA LYS A 163 12.01 -9.59 7.50
C LYS A 163 12.11 -10.46 6.25
N THR A 164 11.11 -11.31 6.01
CA THR A 164 11.03 -12.11 4.77
C THR A 164 10.79 -11.22 3.55
N HIS A 165 9.90 -10.22 3.65
CA HIS A 165 9.69 -9.23 2.58
C HIS A 165 10.99 -8.47 2.27
N GLU A 166 11.68 -7.98 3.30
CA GLU A 166 12.98 -7.30 3.17
C GLU A 166 14.03 -8.20 2.50
N ALA A 167 14.16 -9.45 2.94
CA ALA A 167 15.12 -10.42 2.40
C ALA A 167 14.84 -10.82 0.94
N ARG A 168 13.60 -10.66 0.47
CA ARG A 168 13.22 -10.88 -0.93
C ARG A 168 13.53 -9.68 -1.84
N GLY A 169 13.89 -8.53 -1.27
CA GLY A 169 14.27 -7.33 -2.02
C GLY A 169 13.13 -6.32 -2.20
N ALA A 170 12.09 -6.42 -1.39
CA ALA A 170 11.05 -5.38 -1.34
C ALA A 170 11.63 -4.06 -0.82
N ASP A 171 11.13 -2.94 -1.36
CA ASP A 171 11.46 -1.59 -0.87
C ASP A 171 10.56 -1.18 0.31
N VAL A 172 9.37 -1.78 0.41
CA VAL A 172 8.41 -1.55 1.50
C VAL A 172 7.80 -2.89 1.91
N SER A 173 7.66 -3.13 3.22
CA SER A 173 6.91 -4.28 3.74
C SER A 173 5.51 -3.85 4.15
N LYS A 174 4.46 -4.50 3.61
CA LYS A 174 3.07 -4.28 4.03
C LYS A 174 2.49 -5.53 4.65
N ILE A 175 1.93 -5.39 5.84
CA ILE A 175 1.26 -6.49 6.54
C ILE A 175 -0.10 -6.00 7.02
N VAL A 176 -1.13 -6.80 6.77
CA VAL A 176 -2.49 -6.53 7.25
C VAL A 176 -2.92 -7.70 8.14
N THR A 177 -3.09 -7.42 9.44
CA THR A 177 -3.60 -8.36 10.43
C THR A 177 -5.03 -7.98 10.84
N ALA A 178 -5.48 -8.40 12.02
CA ALA A 178 -6.71 -7.92 12.64
C ALA A 178 -6.46 -7.50 14.09
N ALA A 179 -7.41 -6.74 14.66
CA ALA A 179 -7.53 -6.51 16.09
C ALA A 179 -9.02 -6.39 16.42
N ASP A 180 -9.50 -7.32 17.26
CA ASP A 180 -10.88 -7.37 17.70
C ASP A 180 -11.04 -7.10 19.21
N THR A 181 -9.94 -7.23 19.97
CA THR A 181 -9.87 -6.87 21.40
C THR A 181 -8.96 -5.66 21.62
N GLU A 182 -8.99 -5.10 22.82
CA GLU A 182 -8.14 -3.99 23.21
C GLU A 182 -6.68 -4.44 23.38
N GLU A 183 -6.49 -5.65 23.92
CA GLU A 183 -5.17 -6.27 24.07
C GLU A 183 -4.48 -6.46 22.71
N GLU A 184 -5.21 -6.99 21.72
CA GLU A 184 -4.71 -7.14 20.36
C GLU A 184 -4.36 -5.81 19.71
N LEU A 185 -5.18 -4.77 19.93
CA LEU A 185 -4.88 -3.43 19.47
C LEU A 185 -3.59 -2.88 20.10
N MET A 186 -3.44 -3.02 21.43
CA MET A 186 -2.25 -2.54 22.12
C MET A 186 -0.99 -3.28 21.65
N GLU A 187 -1.05 -4.60 21.50
CA GLU A 187 0.08 -5.35 20.94
C GLU A 187 0.39 -4.94 19.49
N ASN A 188 -0.61 -4.68 18.66
CA ASN A 188 -0.38 -4.16 17.32
C ASN A 188 0.32 -2.79 17.34
N LEU A 189 0.02 -1.90 18.27
CA LEU A 189 0.72 -0.61 18.41
C LEU A 189 2.17 -0.81 18.86
N GLU A 190 2.44 -1.74 19.76
CA GLU A 190 3.80 -2.13 20.16
C GLU A 190 4.57 -2.76 18.98
N THR A 191 3.89 -3.56 18.17
CA THR A 191 4.44 -4.17 16.94
C THR A 191 4.91 -3.09 15.95
N VAL A 192 4.20 -1.95 15.81
CA VAL A 192 4.67 -0.82 14.98
C VAL A 192 6.04 -0.34 15.47
N GLN A 193 6.25 -0.23 16.78
CA GLN A 193 7.55 0.19 17.33
C GLN A 193 8.64 -0.88 17.13
N ALA A 194 8.29 -2.16 17.22
CA ALA A 194 9.21 -3.25 16.94
C ALA A 194 9.66 -3.25 15.46
N LEU A 195 8.72 -3.11 14.53
CA LEU A 195 9.01 -2.98 13.10
C LEU A 195 9.93 -1.79 12.80
N ARG A 196 9.66 -0.64 13.42
CA ARG A 196 10.49 0.57 13.27
C ARG A 196 11.93 0.36 13.70
N ARG A 197 12.17 -0.41 14.78
CA ARG A 197 13.52 -0.70 15.29
C ARG A 197 14.27 -1.73 14.45
N GLU A 198 13.55 -2.75 13.94
CA GLU A 198 14.19 -3.94 13.39
C GLU A 198 14.30 -3.97 11.87
N LEU A 199 13.40 -3.30 11.14
CA LEU A 199 13.46 -3.26 9.68
C LEU A 199 14.37 -2.14 9.18
N LYS A 200 15.07 -2.41 8.08
CA LYS A 200 15.88 -1.42 7.34
C LYS A 200 15.07 -0.70 6.27
N ILE A 201 14.00 -1.31 5.79
CA ILE A 201 13.09 -0.74 4.79
C ILE A 201 11.87 -0.07 5.46
N PRO A 202 11.20 0.87 4.80
CA PRO A 202 9.89 1.37 5.22
C PRO A 202 8.87 0.23 5.37
N PHE A 203 7.87 0.44 6.21
CA PHE A 203 6.81 -0.54 6.38
C PHE A 203 5.43 0.11 6.51
N LEU A 204 4.41 -0.67 6.20
CA LEU A 204 3.00 -0.35 6.40
C LEU A 204 2.34 -1.50 7.15
N PHE A 205 2.05 -1.30 8.44
CA PHE A 205 1.37 -2.28 9.28
C PHE A 205 -0.04 -1.82 9.60
N LEU A 206 -1.02 -2.59 9.16
CA LEU A 206 -2.44 -2.26 9.25
C LEU A 206 -3.21 -3.37 9.97
N ALA A 207 -4.30 -2.99 10.62
CA ALA A 207 -5.30 -3.94 11.11
C ALA A 207 -6.64 -3.81 10.38
N GLY A 208 -7.32 -4.95 10.24
CA GLY A 208 -8.77 -5.08 10.12
C GLY A 208 -9.39 -5.34 11.50
N GLY A 209 -10.64 -5.81 11.52
CA GLY A 209 -11.36 -6.11 12.77
C GLY A 209 -12.02 -4.89 13.42
N SER A 210 -12.68 -5.12 14.56
CA SER A 210 -13.53 -4.13 15.22
C SER A 210 -12.76 -2.98 15.88
N ARG A 211 -11.47 -3.19 16.22
CA ARG A 211 -10.59 -2.22 16.88
C ARG A 211 -9.57 -1.53 15.97
N CYS A 212 -9.64 -1.77 14.65
CA CYS A 212 -8.61 -1.32 13.69
C CYS A 212 -8.48 0.20 13.51
N ARG A 213 -9.52 0.98 13.80
CA ARG A 213 -9.56 2.42 13.46
C ARG A 213 -8.45 3.23 14.10
N LEU A 214 -8.17 3.02 15.39
CA LEU A 214 -7.12 3.76 16.09
C LEU A 214 -5.76 3.49 15.46
N GLN A 215 -5.41 2.21 15.23
CA GLN A 215 -4.13 1.87 14.58
C GLN A 215 -4.00 2.51 13.19
N ARG A 216 -5.07 2.51 12.39
CA ARG A 216 -5.06 3.12 11.05
C ARG A 216 -4.89 4.65 11.09
N MET A 217 -5.40 5.29 12.13
CA MET A 217 -5.25 6.74 12.33
C MET A 217 -3.84 7.13 12.80
N ILE A 218 -3.31 6.45 13.82
CA ILE A 218 -2.06 6.87 14.47
C ILE A 218 -0.81 6.06 14.06
N GLY A 219 -0.98 4.89 13.43
CA GLY A 219 0.14 4.03 13.01
C GLY A 219 1.23 4.76 12.22
N PRO A 220 0.89 5.64 11.25
CA PRO A 220 1.90 6.43 10.55
C PRO A 220 2.65 7.43 11.44
N MET A 221 2.03 7.98 12.47
CA MET A 221 2.71 8.82 13.46
C MET A 221 3.68 8.01 14.35
N LEU A 222 3.47 6.71 14.45
CA LEU A 222 4.32 5.79 15.20
C LEU A 222 5.43 5.15 14.35
N GLY A 223 5.36 5.25 13.00
CA GLY A 223 6.44 4.77 12.13
C GLY A 223 6.00 4.09 10.82
N CYS A 224 4.71 3.84 10.59
CA CYS A 224 4.27 3.38 9.29
C CYS A 224 4.52 4.46 8.22
N CYS A 225 4.97 4.05 7.03
CA CYS A 225 5.43 4.97 5.99
C CYS A 225 4.30 5.71 5.23
N MET A 226 3.04 5.33 5.41
CA MET A 226 1.91 5.99 4.75
C MET A 226 0.60 5.80 5.49
N TRP A 227 -0.33 6.75 5.30
CA TRP A 227 -1.76 6.53 5.51
C TRP A 227 -2.38 6.00 4.23
N LEU A 228 -3.06 4.86 4.27
CA LEU A 228 -4.04 4.51 3.25
C LEU A 228 -5.38 5.12 3.68
N CYS A 229 -5.87 6.08 2.90
CA CYS A 229 -7.09 6.84 3.19
C CYS A 229 -7.97 6.93 1.95
N VAL A 230 -9.17 7.47 2.12
CA VAL A 230 -10.12 7.75 1.03
C VAL A 230 -10.63 9.18 1.13
N THR A 231 -11.07 9.77 0.02
CA THR A 231 -11.68 11.10 0.04
C THR A 231 -13.12 11.08 0.54
N GLU A 232 -13.81 9.96 0.35
CA GLU A 232 -15.22 9.74 0.71
C GLU A 232 -15.51 8.25 0.84
N TYR A 233 -16.59 7.88 1.52
CA TYR A 233 -17.09 6.51 1.57
C TYR A 233 -18.16 6.29 0.50
N ASP A 234 -17.73 5.84 -0.67
CA ASP A 234 -18.62 5.35 -1.72
C ASP A 234 -18.84 3.81 -1.63
N GLU A 235 -19.42 3.22 -2.69
CA GLU A 235 -19.71 1.79 -2.76
C GLU A 235 -18.47 0.92 -2.63
N LEU A 236 -17.35 1.31 -3.26
CA LEU A 236 -16.13 0.53 -3.34
C LEU A 236 -15.12 0.86 -2.23
N ALA A 237 -15.27 2.00 -1.57
CA ALA A 237 -14.32 2.45 -0.56
C ALA A 237 -14.20 1.46 0.61
N THR A 238 -12.98 1.11 0.96
CA THR A 238 -12.69 0.29 2.15
C THR A 238 -13.05 1.06 3.41
N LYS A 239 -14.13 0.67 4.09
CA LYS A 239 -14.74 1.41 5.22
C LYS A 239 -13.84 1.52 6.46
N THR A 240 -12.80 0.70 6.57
CA THR A 240 -11.80 0.78 7.64
C THR A 240 -10.70 1.82 7.36
N GLN A 241 -10.57 2.29 6.13
CA GLN A 241 -9.64 3.38 5.81
C GLN A 241 -10.20 4.70 6.33
N PRO A 242 -9.36 5.55 6.97
CA PRO A 242 -9.79 6.88 7.42
C PRO A 242 -10.08 7.81 6.24
N LEU A 243 -10.90 8.83 6.48
CA LEU A 243 -11.07 9.92 5.54
C LEU A 243 -9.82 10.81 5.51
N LEU A 244 -9.44 11.28 4.33
CA LEU A 244 -8.32 12.22 4.16
C LEU A 244 -8.52 13.48 5.02
N GLY A 245 -9.75 14.02 5.06
CA GLY A 245 -10.07 15.20 5.85
C GLY A 245 -9.84 15.01 7.35
N ASP A 246 -10.19 13.82 7.89
CA ASP A 246 -9.99 13.51 9.31
C ASP A 246 -8.50 13.45 9.67
N ILE A 247 -7.68 12.86 8.78
CA ILE A 247 -6.22 12.80 8.99
C ILE A 247 -5.61 14.20 8.95
N LEU A 248 -6.00 15.03 7.98
CA LEU A 248 -5.50 16.41 7.87
C LEU A 248 -5.86 17.23 9.11
N GLU A 249 -7.10 17.10 9.59
CA GLU A 249 -7.54 17.81 10.80
C GLU A 249 -6.80 17.29 12.05
N MET A 250 -6.63 15.98 12.19
CA MET A 250 -5.84 15.40 13.26
C MET A 250 -4.40 15.92 13.24
N ARG A 251 -3.73 15.90 12.08
CA ARG A 251 -2.36 16.43 11.93
C ARG A 251 -2.25 17.89 12.29
N ARG A 252 -3.23 18.71 11.89
CA ARG A 252 -3.27 20.14 12.22
C ARG A 252 -3.35 20.37 13.74
N ARG A 253 -4.08 19.52 14.48
CA ARG A 253 -4.29 19.68 15.93
C ARG A 253 -3.16 19.12 16.79
N ILE A 254 -2.58 17.98 16.39
CA ILE A 254 -1.60 17.27 17.23
C ILE A 254 -0.21 17.14 16.60
N GLY A 255 -0.06 17.43 15.32
CA GLY A 255 1.18 17.23 14.55
C GLY A 255 2.09 18.45 14.46
N GLY A 256 1.77 19.56 15.12
CA GLY A 256 2.67 20.71 15.25
C GLY A 256 3.78 20.42 16.27
N PRO A 257 5.00 20.99 16.11
CA PRO A 257 6.02 20.89 17.16
C PRO A 257 5.42 21.40 18.47
N CYS A 258 5.53 20.60 19.53
CA CYS A 258 5.20 21.06 20.87
C CYS A 258 6.17 22.20 21.22
N GLY A 259 5.69 23.45 21.16
CA GLY A 259 6.47 24.63 21.57
C GLY A 259 7.16 25.34 20.39
N GLY A 260 6.39 25.96 19.54
CA GLY A 260 6.77 27.10 18.73
C GLY A 260 5.64 28.10 18.81
N ASP A 261 5.86 29.23 19.49
CA ASP A 261 4.99 30.39 19.36
C ASP A 261 4.80 30.71 17.87
N PRO A 262 3.58 31.01 17.43
CA PRO A 262 3.41 31.57 16.10
C PRO A 262 4.09 32.93 16.07
N ALA A 263 5.13 33.09 15.26
CA ALA A 263 5.72 34.37 14.93
C ALA A 263 4.78 35.21 14.08
#